data_0a0e796d0406d9000eafc88295c8b0e4
#
_entry.id   0a0e796d0406d9000eafc88295c8b0e4
#
_cell.length_a   1.000
_cell.length_b   1.000
_cell.length_c   1.000
_cell.angle_alpha   90.00
_cell.angle_beta   90.00
_cell.angle_gamma   90.00
#
_symmetry.space_group_name_H-M   'P 1'
#
loop_
_entity.id
_entity.type
_entity.pdbx_description
1 polymer ?
#
loop_
_entity_poly.entity_id
_entity_poly.type
_entity_poly.pdbx_seq_one_letter_code
_entity_poly.pdbx_strand_id
1 'polypeptide(L)'
;MPITTLGIVGTKGGTGKTTVTANIGGMLADMGFRVLMIDADPQASLSKYYPLHYTAPNGIVELLLGENSEDIITSTISNTVYPNLDIVLSNNLSDDVRINVQGRIDRAVLLRSKLVHPYIQSNYDIVIIDTQGAVGPVQDAVVYASTMLISPINPSALSTREFLKGTLIRFAGSIKSRLCD
;
A
#
# COMPACT_ATOMS: atom_id res chain seq x y z
N MET A 1 -13.18 -15.78 1.29
CA MET A 1 -11.82 -15.93 1.83
C MET A 1 -11.37 -14.56 2.32
N PRO A 2 -10.53 -14.45 3.35
CA PRO A 2 -9.97 -13.15 3.72
C PRO A 2 -9.12 -12.62 2.57
N ILE A 3 -9.19 -11.31 2.33
CA ILE A 3 -8.43 -10.63 1.27
C ILE A 3 -6.92 -10.79 1.48
N THR A 4 -6.18 -11.04 0.41
CA THR A 4 -4.72 -11.06 0.45
C THR A 4 -4.19 -9.64 0.25
N THR A 5 -3.39 -9.15 1.18
CA THR A 5 -2.77 -7.82 1.10
C THR A 5 -1.26 -7.95 0.94
N LEU A 6 -0.74 -7.44 -0.19
CA LEU A 6 0.68 -7.42 -0.52
C LEU A 6 1.25 -6.03 -0.27
N GLY A 7 2.16 -5.88 0.69
CA GLY A 7 2.91 -4.64 0.89
C GLY A 7 4.25 -4.68 0.13
N ILE A 8 4.45 -3.75 -0.81
CA ILE A 8 5.72 -3.63 -1.51
C ILE A 8 6.56 -2.60 -0.77
N VAL A 9 7.55 -3.07 -0.03
CA VAL A 9 8.28 -2.27 0.97
C VAL A 9 9.79 -2.30 0.75
N GLY A 10 10.47 -1.30 1.28
CA GLY A 10 11.92 -1.22 1.26
C GLY A 10 12.40 0.11 1.84
N THR A 11 13.58 0.12 2.43
CA THR A 11 14.16 1.30 3.09
C THR A 11 14.97 2.17 2.12
N LYS A 12 15.06 1.77 0.84
CA LYS A 12 15.82 2.49 -0.20
C LYS A 12 14.94 2.87 -1.38
N GLY A 13 15.17 4.08 -1.94
CA GLY A 13 14.57 4.52 -3.19
C GLY A 13 15.19 3.82 -4.41
N GLY A 14 14.49 3.79 -5.54
CA GLY A 14 15.02 3.30 -6.81
C GLY A 14 15.24 1.78 -6.90
N THR A 15 14.62 0.99 -6.03
CA THR A 15 14.72 -0.49 -6.06
C THR A 15 13.67 -1.16 -6.96
N GLY A 16 12.83 -0.38 -7.63
CA GLY A 16 11.80 -0.89 -8.54
C GLY A 16 10.48 -1.25 -7.85
N LYS A 17 10.19 -0.76 -6.63
CA LYS A 17 8.95 -1.05 -5.91
C LYS A 17 7.70 -0.77 -6.75
N THR A 18 7.55 0.46 -7.22
CA THR A 18 6.42 0.87 -8.07
C THR A 18 6.28 0.02 -9.33
N THR A 19 7.41 -0.31 -9.99
CA THR A 19 7.40 -1.18 -11.17
C THR A 19 6.92 -2.58 -10.82
N VAL A 20 7.37 -3.15 -9.70
CA VAL A 20 6.94 -4.46 -9.21
C VAL A 20 5.45 -4.41 -8.84
N THR A 21 4.99 -3.36 -8.14
CA THR A 21 3.57 -3.16 -7.79
C THR A 21 2.70 -3.15 -9.04
N ALA A 22 3.05 -2.30 -10.01
CA ALA A 22 2.29 -2.19 -11.25
C ALA A 22 2.24 -3.52 -12.01
N ASN A 23 3.39 -4.14 -12.27
CA ASN A 23 3.42 -5.39 -13.03
C ASN A 23 2.67 -6.53 -12.33
N ILE A 24 2.82 -6.72 -11.02
CA ILE A 24 2.09 -7.75 -10.29
C ILE A 24 0.59 -7.45 -10.32
N GLY A 25 0.19 -6.18 -10.12
CA GLY A 25 -1.22 -5.77 -10.17
C GLY A 25 -1.86 -6.07 -11.51
N GLY A 26 -1.22 -5.67 -12.61
CA GLY A 26 -1.70 -5.94 -13.96
C GLY A 26 -1.78 -7.45 -14.27
N MET A 27 -0.73 -8.21 -13.93
CA MET A 27 -0.72 -9.68 -14.14
C MET A 27 -1.86 -10.37 -13.37
N LEU A 28 -2.10 -10.01 -12.12
CA LEU A 28 -3.16 -10.62 -11.33
C LEU A 28 -4.55 -10.25 -11.85
N ALA A 29 -4.74 -9.02 -12.31
CA ALA A 29 -5.97 -8.58 -12.96
C ALA A 29 -6.22 -9.34 -14.28
N ASP A 30 -5.17 -9.54 -15.09
CA ASP A 30 -5.25 -10.35 -16.33
C ASP A 30 -5.56 -11.83 -16.03
N MET A 31 -5.17 -12.33 -14.86
CA MET A 31 -5.54 -13.68 -14.38
C MET A 31 -6.97 -13.76 -13.86
N GLY A 32 -7.71 -12.65 -13.83
CA GLY A 32 -9.12 -12.58 -13.42
C GLY A 32 -9.35 -12.27 -11.93
N PHE A 33 -8.31 -11.97 -11.15
CA PHE A 33 -8.47 -11.49 -9.78
C PHE A 33 -8.92 -10.03 -9.76
N ARG A 34 -9.82 -9.68 -8.85
CA ARG A 34 -10.20 -8.29 -8.60
C ARG A 34 -9.14 -7.64 -7.71
N VAL A 35 -8.38 -6.73 -8.30
CA VAL A 35 -7.19 -6.13 -7.68
C VAL A 35 -7.45 -4.66 -7.35
N LEU A 36 -7.18 -4.29 -6.10
CA LEU A 36 -7.06 -2.90 -5.68
C LEU A 36 -5.59 -2.55 -5.46
N MET A 37 -5.06 -1.61 -6.23
CA MET A 37 -3.76 -1.02 -5.95
C MET A 37 -3.91 0.20 -5.05
N ILE A 38 -2.94 0.46 -4.18
CA ILE A 38 -2.90 1.64 -3.31
C ILE A 38 -1.51 2.29 -3.46
N ASP A 39 -1.49 3.53 -3.92
CA ASP A 39 -0.26 4.32 -3.99
C ASP A 39 -0.06 5.10 -2.67
N ALA A 40 0.84 4.60 -1.84
CA ALA A 40 1.20 5.22 -0.56
C ALA A 40 2.58 5.91 -0.62
N ASP A 41 3.05 6.29 -1.83
CA ASP A 41 4.26 7.07 -2.04
C ASP A 41 3.89 8.55 -2.33
N PRO A 42 4.45 9.53 -1.60
CA PRO A 42 4.25 10.96 -1.89
C PRO A 42 4.63 11.38 -3.32
N GLN A 43 5.50 10.62 -3.99
CA GLN A 43 5.89 10.87 -5.39
C GLN A 43 4.79 10.52 -6.39
N ALA A 44 3.76 9.79 -5.97
CA ALA A 44 2.60 9.41 -6.78
C ALA A 44 3.00 8.77 -8.12
N SER A 45 3.99 7.88 -8.10
CA SER A 45 4.50 7.25 -9.32
C SER A 45 3.56 6.17 -9.83
N LEU A 46 2.98 5.36 -8.94
CA LEU A 46 2.00 4.34 -9.29
C LEU A 46 0.71 4.99 -9.80
N SER A 47 0.30 6.12 -9.22
CA SER A 47 -0.88 6.90 -9.59
C SER A 47 -0.89 7.38 -11.05
N LYS A 48 0.29 7.41 -11.69
CA LYS A 48 0.47 7.83 -13.09
C LYS A 48 0.73 6.66 -14.04
N TYR A 49 0.75 5.43 -13.52
CA TYR A 49 1.17 4.26 -14.28
C TYR A 49 0.09 3.77 -15.24
N TYR A 50 -1.16 3.85 -14.82
CA TYR A 50 -2.30 3.37 -15.60
C TYR A 50 -3.23 4.52 -15.99
N PRO A 51 -3.75 4.52 -17.23
CA PRO A 51 -4.82 5.43 -17.62
C PRO A 51 -6.10 5.10 -16.83
N LEU A 52 -6.83 6.15 -16.46
CA LEU A 52 -8.04 6.03 -15.66
C LEU A 52 -9.29 6.23 -16.52
N HIS A 53 -10.30 5.40 -16.27
CA HIS A 53 -11.65 5.59 -16.78
C HIS A 53 -12.45 6.55 -15.87
N TYR A 54 -12.23 6.43 -14.55
CA TYR A 54 -12.82 7.30 -13.54
C TYR A 54 -11.77 7.68 -12.50
N THR A 55 -11.71 8.97 -12.16
CA THR A 55 -10.85 9.49 -11.10
C THR A 55 -11.70 9.84 -9.89
N ALA A 56 -11.45 9.18 -8.77
CA ALA A 56 -12.13 9.45 -7.51
C ALA A 56 -11.80 10.85 -6.96
N PRO A 57 -12.71 11.49 -6.23
CA PRO A 57 -12.49 12.83 -5.66
C PRO A 57 -11.46 12.83 -4.52
N ASN A 58 -11.24 11.70 -3.89
CA ASN A 58 -10.35 11.50 -2.74
C ASN A 58 -9.26 10.47 -3.07
N GLY A 59 -8.29 10.31 -2.17
CA GLY A 59 -7.18 9.37 -2.35
C GLY A 59 -6.68 8.78 -1.03
N ILE A 60 -5.36 8.49 -0.97
CA ILE A 60 -4.74 7.82 0.17
C ILE A 60 -4.89 8.59 1.49
N VAL A 61 -4.91 9.92 1.45
CA VAL A 61 -5.03 10.75 2.65
C VAL A 61 -6.39 10.52 3.32
N GLU A 62 -7.47 10.58 2.55
CA GLU A 62 -8.83 10.34 3.07
C GLU A 62 -9.03 8.87 3.43
N LEU A 63 -8.42 7.94 2.69
CA LEU A 63 -8.42 6.53 3.07
C LEU A 63 -7.77 6.33 4.45
N LEU A 64 -6.63 6.98 4.74
CA LEU A 64 -5.94 6.84 6.01
C LEU A 64 -6.63 7.57 7.16
N LEU A 65 -7.01 8.84 6.95
CA LEU A 65 -7.43 9.75 8.02
C LEU A 65 -8.95 9.91 8.15
N GLY A 66 -9.70 9.58 7.10
CA GLY A 66 -11.16 9.66 7.09
C GLY A 66 -11.83 8.61 7.98
N GLU A 67 -13.14 8.72 8.14
CA GLU A 67 -13.95 7.74 8.85
C GLU A 67 -13.89 6.37 8.19
N ASN A 68 -14.08 5.31 8.98
CA ASN A 68 -14.15 3.94 8.45
C ASN A 68 -15.57 3.64 7.95
N SER A 69 -16.00 4.36 6.92
CA SER A 69 -17.32 4.24 6.30
C SER A 69 -17.19 3.84 4.82
N GLU A 70 -18.23 3.22 4.29
CA GLU A 70 -18.29 2.85 2.87
C GLU A 70 -18.17 4.05 1.95
N ASP A 71 -18.82 5.18 2.30
CA ASP A 71 -18.81 6.41 1.52
C ASP A 71 -17.39 6.96 1.38
N ILE A 72 -16.61 6.99 2.46
CA ILE A 72 -15.22 7.44 2.42
C ILE A 72 -14.38 6.47 1.59
N ILE A 73 -14.49 5.17 1.82
CA ILE A 73 -13.72 4.16 1.10
C ILE A 73 -13.99 4.24 -0.41
N THR A 74 -15.25 4.24 -0.83
CA THR A 74 -15.63 4.29 -2.25
C THR A 74 -15.20 5.59 -2.92
N SER A 75 -15.25 6.71 -2.18
CA SER A 75 -14.80 8.00 -2.69
C SER A 75 -13.30 8.09 -2.96
N THR A 76 -12.50 7.12 -2.53
CA THR A 76 -11.05 7.06 -2.76
C THR A 76 -10.65 6.15 -3.92
N ILE A 77 -11.57 5.34 -4.46
CA ILE A 77 -11.25 4.32 -5.45
C ILE A 77 -11.48 4.85 -6.86
N SER A 78 -10.41 4.97 -7.61
CA SER A 78 -10.41 5.30 -9.04
C SER A 78 -10.40 4.02 -9.87
N ASN A 79 -11.11 4.02 -11.02
CA ASN A 79 -11.13 2.88 -11.91
C ASN A 79 -10.12 3.07 -13.05
N THR A 80 -9.29 2.08 -13.30
CA THR A 80 -8.42 2.08 -14.48
C THR A 80 -9.22 1.67 -15.73
N VAL A 81 -8.63 1.88 -16.92
CA VAL A 81 -9.23 1.36 -18.18
C VAL A 81 -9.11 -0.16 -18.29
N TYR A 82 -8.37 -0.81 -17.42
CA TYR A 82 -8.15 -2.25 -17.42
C TYR A 82 -9.17 -2.95 -16.53
N PRO A 83 -9.81 -4.03 -17.02
CA PRO A 83 -10.74 -4.80 -16.21
C PRO A 83 -10.10 -5.36 -14.95
N ASN A 84 -10.88 -5.43 -13.87
CA ASN A 84 -10.46 -5.99 -12.57
C ASN A 84 -9.31 -5.26 -11.87
N LEU A 85 -8.97 -4.02 -12.28
CA LEU A 85 -7.86 -3.27 -11.73
C LEU A 85 -8.29 -1.87 -11.36
N ASP A 86 -8.42 -1.62 -10.07
CA ASP A 86 -8.72 -0.31 -9.50
C ASP A 86 -7.55 0.24 -8.69
N ILE A 87 -7.55 1.55 -8.42
CA ILE A 87 -6.45 2.20 -7.73
C ILE A 87 -6.93 3.31 -6.78
N VAL A 88 -6.35 3.34 -5.59
CA VAL A 88 -6.36 4.51 -4.70
C VAL A 88 -5.13 5.35 -5.01
N LEU A 89 -5.36 6.59 -5.46
CA LEU A 89 -4.29 7.49 -5.88
C LEU A 89 -3.59 8.12 -4.67
N SER A 90 -2.32 8.39 -4.80
CA SER A 90 -1.58 9.25 -3.87
C SER A 90 -1.97 10.71 -4.13
N ASN A 91 -2.54 11.34 -3.09
CA ASN A 91 -2.97 12.73 -3.13
C ASN A 91 -2.44 13.46 -1.89
N ASN A 92 -1.74 14.57 -2.07
CA ASN A 92 -1.29 15.48 -1.00
C ASN A 92 -0.72 14.79 0.25
N LEU A 93 -0.02 13.67 0.11
CA LEU A 93 0.64 12.95 1.20
C LEU A 93 1.86 13.77 1.71
N SER A 94 1.57 14.99 2.18
CA SER A 94 2.53 15.97 2.68
C SER A 94 3.19 15.54 3.99
N ASP A 95 4.22 16.26 4.39
CA ASP A 95 4.86 16.04 5.68
C ASP A 95 3.90 16.28 6.86
N ASP A 96 2.95 17.23 6.74
CA ASP A 96 1.93 17.48 7.75
C ASP A 96 1.00 16.28 7.93
N VAL A 97 0.59 15.62 6.83
CA VAL A 97 -0.19 14.38 6.88
C VAL A 97 0.60 13.27 7.56
N ARG A 98 1.88 13.13 7.24
CA ARG A 98 2.77 12.13 7.84
C ARG A 98 2.95 12.36 9.34
N ILE A 99 3.13 13.62 9.76
CA ILE A 99 3.20 14.01 11.19
C ILE A 99 1.87 13.68 11.88
N ASN A 100 0.74 13.96 11.27
CA ASN A 100 -0.58 13.63 11.81
C ASN A 100 -0.72 12.12 12.02
N VAL A 101 -0.40 11.30 11.01
CA VAL A 101 -0.41 9.83 11.13
C VAL A 101 0.55 9.37 12.25
N GLN A 102 1.74 9.97 12.35
CA GLN A 102 2.72 9.61 13.38
C GLN A 102 2.22 9.90 14.79
N GLY A 103 1.50 10.99 15.00
CA GLY A 103 0.94 11.39 16.29
C GLY A 103 -0.25 10.54 16.77
N ARG A 104 -0.83 9.72 15.92
CA ARG A 104 -1.98 8.90 16.28
C ARG A 104 -1.59 7.64 17.07
N ILE A 105 -2.40 7.31 18.07
CA ILE A 105 -2.22 6.09 18.87
C ILE A 105 -2.52 4.85 18.02
N ASP A 106 -3.50 4.94 17.13
CA ASP A 106 -3.98 3.85 16.27
C ASP A 106 -3.24 3.76 14.92
N ARG A 107 -2.14 4.51 14.74
CA ARG A 107 -1.42 4.64 13.45
C ARG A 107 -1.07 3.31 12.78
N ALA A 108 -0.75 2.30 13.56
CA ALA A 108 -0.37 0.99 13.02
C ALA A 108 -1.57 0.25 12.39
N VAL A 109 -2.77 0.47 12.91
CA VAL A 109 -3.99 -0.24 12.46
C VAL A 109 -4.85 0.58 11.50
N LEU A 110 -4.52 1.84 11.23
CA LEU A 110 -5.31 2.75 10.39
C LEU A 110 -5.67 2.10 9.05
N LEU A 111 -4.67 1.71 8.29
CA LEU A 111 -4.90 1.13 6.97
C LEU A 111 -5.57 -0.24 7.06
N ARG A 112 -5.15 -1.07 8.03
CA ARG A 112 -5.75 -2.38 8.24
C ARG A 112 -7.26 -2.29 8.51
N SER A 113 -7.71 -1.32 9.32
CA SER A 113 -9.13 -1.15 9.61
C SER A 113 -9.96 -0.88 8.36
N LYS A 114 -9.41 -0.14 7.39
CA LYS A 114 -10.04 0.11 6.09
C LYS A 114 -10.09 -1.14 5.21
N LEU A 115 -8.99 -1.90 5.16
CA LEU A 115 -8.89 -3.10 4.32
C LEU A 115 -9.76 -4.26 4.81
N VAL A 116 -10.13 -4.30 6.09
CA VAL A 116 -11.09 -5.30 6.61
C VAL A 116 -12.54 -4.85 6.49
N HIS A 117 -12.82 -3.64 5.98
CA HIS A 117 -14.18 -3.16 5.78
C HIS A 117 -14.95 -4.08 4.79
N PRO A 118 -16.24 -4.38 5.04
CA PRO A 118 -17.02 -5.31 4.21
C PRO A 118 -17.01 -4.97 2.71
N TYR A 119 -17.04 -3.69 2.37
CA TYR A 119 -16.96 -3.24 0.97
C TYR A 119 -15.69 -3.74 0.28
N ILE A 120 -14.50 -3.53 0.89
CA ILE A 120 -13.22 -3.98 0.31
C ILE A 120 -13.22 -5.51 0.22
N GLN A 121 -13.61 -6.20 1.29
CA GLN A 121 -13.61 -7.67 1.37
C GLN A 121 -14.54 -8.34 0.33
N SER A 122 -15.64 -7.68 -0.05
CA SER A 122 -16.59 -8.22 -1.03
C SER A 122 -16.25 -7.88 -2.49
N ASN A 123 -15.54 -6.77 -2.71
CA ASN A 123 -15.26 -6.28 -4.06
C ASN A 123 -13.87 -6.65 -4.58
N TYR A 124 -12.91 -6.98 -3.71
CA TYR A 124 -11.54 -7.29 -4.10
C TYR A 124 -11.06 -8.62 -3.54
N ASP A 125 -10.22 -9.30 -4.31
CA ASP A 125 -9.56 -10.55 -3.93
C ASP A 125 -8.15 -10.27 -3.40
N ILE A 126 -7.50 -9.25 -3.97
CA ILE A 126 -6.11 -8.88 -3.66
C ILE A 126 -6.00 -7.36 -3.54
N VAL A 127 -5.28 -6.91 -2.50
CA VAL A 127 -4.81 -5.52 -2.40
C VAL A 127 -3.30 -5.48 -2.51
N ILE A 128 -2.76 -4.56 -3.32
CA ILE A 128 -1.31 -4.34 -3.47
C ILE A 128 -0.99 -2.90 -3.12
N ILE A 129 -0.03 -2.69 -2.21
CA ILE A 129 0.29 -1.36 -1.70
C ILE A 129 1.73 -0.99 -2.04
N ASP A 130 1.91 0.06 -2.84
CA ASP A 130 3.20 0.67 -3.11
C ASP A 130 3.60 1.63 -2.00
N THR A 131 4.88 1.63 -1.62
CA THR A 131 5.39 2.52 -0.57
C THR A 131 6.61 3.30 -1.01
N GLN A 132 6.82 4.45 -0.39
CA GLN A 132 8.05 5.21 -0.57
C GLN A 132 9.30 4.42 -0.15
N GLY A 133 10.47 4.80 -0.68
CA GLY A 133 11.77 4.22 -0.33
C GLY A 133 12.37 4.81 0.95
N ALA A 134 11.55 5.10 1.96
CA ALA A 134 12.00 5.66 3.22
C ALA A 134 11.17 5.12 4.38
N VAL A 135 11.80 5.08 5.55
CA VAL A 135 11.14 4.71 6.80
C VAL A 135 10.16 5.80 7.22
N GLY A 136 8.94 5.42 7.60
CA GLY A 136 7.95 6.39 8.04
C GLY A 136 6.64 5.77 8.51
N PRO A 137 5.77 6.58 9.13
CA PRO A 137 4.54 6.09 9.76
C PRO A 137 3.57 5.43 8.76
N VAL A 138 3.52 5.93 7.52
CA VAL A 138 2.69 5.33 6.45
C VAL A 138 3.21 3.95 6.06
N GLN A 139 4.54 3.80 5.93
CA GLN A 139 5.14 2.49 5.66
C GLN A 139 4.87 1.50 6.82
N ASP A 140 4.94 1.95 8.07
CA ASP A 140 4.62 1.11 9.22
C ASP A 140 3.14 0.64 9.17
N ALA A 141 2.20 1.54 8.83
CA ALA A 141 0.79 1.18 8.64
C ALA A 141 0.59 0.15 7.51
N VAL A 142 1.33 0.29 6.39
CA VAL A 142 1.30 -0.69 5.29
C VAL A 142 1.84 -2.05 5.74
N VAL A 143 2.97 -2.09 6.44
CA VAL A 143 3.54 -3.33 6.98
C VAL A 143 2.54 -4.02 7.90
N TYR A 144 1.86 -3.27 8.75
CA TYR A 144 0.88 -3.82 9.68
C TYR A 144 -0.40 -4.32 8.99
N ALA A 145 -0.80 -3.67 7.92
CA ALA A 145 -1.98 -4.06 7.14
C ALA A 145 -1.75 -5.27 6.21
N SER A 146 -0.51 -5.54 5.83
CA SER A 146 -0.17 -6.54 4.82
C SER A 146 -0.17 -7.97 5.37
N THR A 147 -0.69 -8.92 4.62
CA THR A 147 -0.57 -10.36 4.90
C THR A 147 0.77 -10.91 4.41
N MET A 148 1.33 -10.31 3.36
CA MET A 148 2.63 -10.64 2.80
C MET A 148 3.41 -9.38 2.48
N LEU A 149 4.74 -9.43 2.60
CA LEU A 149 5.65 -8.34 2.24
C LEU A 149 6.58 -8.77 1.12
N ILE A 150 6.72 -7.91 0.13
CA ILE A 150 7.66 -8.08 -0.98
C ILE A 150 8.65 -6.92 -0.92
N SER A 151 9.95 -7.22 -0.92
CA SER A 151 11.00 -6.21 -0.95
C SER A 151 11.92 -6.44 -2.15
N PRO A 152 11.80 -5.65 -3.22
CA PRO A 152 12.71 -5.70 -4.35
C PRO A 152 14.12 -5.28 -3.92
N ILE A 153 15.13 -6.07 -4.32
CA ILE A 153 16.53 -5.83 -3.99
C ILE A 153 17.35 -5.78 -5.28
N ASN A 154 18.10 -4.70 -5.47
CA ASN A 154 19.07 -4.65 -6.56
C ASN A 154 20.20 -5.65 -6.32
N PRO A 155 20.68 -6.38 -7.34
CA PRO A 155 21.73 -7.40 -7.21
C PRO A 155 23.11 -6.76 -7.00
N SER A 156 23.34 -6.13 -5.85
CA SER A 156 24.62 -5.55 -5.45
C SER A 156 24.91 -5.86 -3.98
N ALA A 157 26.20 -6.01 -3.63
CA ALA A 157 26.62 -6.28 -2.26
C ALA A 157 26.15 -5.21 -1.26
N LEU A 158 26.11 -3.93 -1.70
CA LEU A 158 25.63 -2.83 -0.87
C LEU A 158 24.13 -2.96 -0.60
N SER A 159 23.33 -3.20 -1.63
CA SER A 159 21.88 -3.37 -1.50
C SER A 159 21.51 -4.57 -0.63
N THR A 160 22.25 -5.67 -0.73
CA THR A 160 22.06 -6.84 0.14
C THR A 160 22.35 -6.51 1.60
N ARG A 161 23.42 -5.77 1.90
CA ARG A 161 23.74 -5.32 3.26
C ARG A 161 22.67 -4.39 3.84
N GLU A 162 22.19 -3.44 3.05
CA GLU A 162 21.16 -2.51 3.44
C GLU A 162 19.83 -3.23 3.69
N PHE A 163 19.48 -4.21 2.86
CA PHE A 163 18.31 -5.05 3.07
C PHE A 163 18.38 -5.80 4.40
N LEU A 164 19.49 -6.49 4.66
CA LEU A 164 19.66 -7.28 5.89
C LEU A 164 19.63 -6.39 7.14
N LYS A 165 20.35 -5.25 7.14
CA LYS A 165 20.46 -4.36 8.28
C LYS A 165 19.25 -3.44 8.49
N GLY A 166 18.59 -3.04 7.39
CA GLY A 166 17.47 -2.11 7.41
C GLY A 166 16.12 -2.81 7.30
N THR A 167 15.80 -3.28 6.11
CA THR A 167 14.47 -3.79 5.78
C THR A 167 14.10 -5.05 6.57
N LEU A 168 14.97 -6.06 6.56
CA LEU A 168 14.66 -7.35 7.18
C LEU A 168 14.52 -7.24 8.70
N ILE A 169 15.49 -6.59 9.39
CA ILE A 169 15.46 -6.47 10.86
C ILE A 169 14.25 -5.67 11.31
N ARG A 170 13.95 -4.55 10.62
CA ARG A 170 12.81 -3.70 10.95
C ARG A 170 11.49 -4.43 10.82
N PHE A 171 11.26 -5.11 9.70
CA PHE A 171 9.97 -5.75 9.41
C PHE A 171 9.81 -7.11 10.12
N ALA A 172 10.88 -7.83 10.39
CA ALA A 172 10.82 -9.05 11.20
C ALA A 172 10.34 -8.76 12.64
N GLY A 173 10.71 -7.62 13.23
CA GLY A 173 10.18 -7.17 14.52
C GLY A 173 8.67 -6.94 14.49
N SER A 174 8.16 -6.28 13.44
CA SER A 174 6.73 -5.99 13.27
C SER A 174 5.90 -7.25 12.98
N ILE A 175 6.47 -8.27 12.33
CA ILE A 175 5.82 -9.56 12.09
C ILE A 175 5.76 -10.38 13.40
N LYS A 176 6.81 -10.36 14.22
CA LYS A 176 6.83 -11.07 15.51
C LYS A 176 5.77 -10.57 16.47
N SER A 177 5.51 -9.27 16.53
CA SER A 177 4.46 -8.71 17.40
C SER A 177 3.05 -9.18 17.03
N ARG A 178 2.81 -9.53 15.76
CA ARG A 178 1.50 -10.04 15.29
C ARG A 178 1.25 -11.53 15.59
N LEU A 179 2.31 -12.29 15.83
CA LEU A 179 2.19 -13.72 16.13
C LEU A 179 1.98 -13.96 17.63
N CYS A 180 2.06 -12.91 18.44
CA CYS A 180 1.90 -12.96 19.90
C CYS A 180 0.54 -12.39 20.38
N ASP A 181 -0.26 -11.84 19.47
CA ASP A 181 -1.65 -11.38 19.69
C ASP A 181 -2.65 -12.38 19.02
#